data_6fa8980293d157f87a97c92bf2ee91e4
#
_entry.id   6fa8980293d157f87a97c92bf2ee91e4
#
_cell.length_a   1.000
_cell.length_b   1.000
_cell.length_c   1.000
_cell.angle_alpha   90.00
_cell.angle_beta   90.00
_cell.angle_gamma   90.00
#
_symmetry.space_group_name_H-M   'P 1'
#
loop_
_entity.id
_entity.type
_entity.pdbx_description
1 polymer ?
#
loop_
_entity_poly.entity_id
_entity_poly.type
_entity_poly.pdbx_seq_one_letter_code
_entity_poly.pdbx_strand_id
1 'polypeptide(L)'
;MEVRITVLSTITTLALLLTSCEEKQEHTAPAIYARDSVAMMTTYGVNTLISDSGTIKYRIVAERWEINQNKRPSRWIFDKGVFLEQFDENFNIQSYIQCDTAYYYDEKRLWELKGRVSILTKQGLHFTSEELYWNEQKHELYSNRFSRLVTPERSLQGAYFRSDDMMTKYYISNSKGSFEKGDFDSSEESMPPANAADTALTMGRKPATPVRKTTTIPLIR
;
A
#
# COMPACT_ATOMS: atom_id res chain seq x y z
N MET A 1 -40.17 78.72 17.47
CA MET A 1 -38.73 78.33 17.79
C MET A 1 -38.66 76.86 18.18
N GLU A 2 -39.63 76.36 18.86
CA GLU A 2 -39.71 74.95 19.33
C GLU A 2 -39.64 73.87 18.22
N VAL A 3 -40.41 74.07 17.13
CA VAL A 3 -40.45 73.10 16.00
C VAL A 3 -39.09 72.91 15.30
N ARG A 4 -38.30 73.98 15.26
CA ARG A 4 -36.94 73.86 14.64
C ARG A 4 -35.97 73.08 15.53
N ILE A 5 -36.12 73.19 16.83
CA ILE A 5 -35.25 72.47 17.77
C ILE A 5 -35.64 71.00 17.81
N THR A 6 -36.90 70.62 17.72
CA THR A 6 -37.37 69.24 17.66
C THR A 6 -36.94 68.54 16.35
N VAL A 7 -37.09 69.24 15.25
CA VAL A 7 -36.58 68.69 13.91
C VAL A 7 -35.06 68.49 13.92
N LEU A 8 -34.31 69.44 14.45
CA LEU A 8 -32.86 69.31 14.55
C LEU A 8 -32.45 68.14 15.46
N SER A 9 -33.14 67.95 16.57
CA SER A 9 -32.91 66.85 17.51
C SER A 9 -33.21 65.48 16.90
N THR A 10 -34.28 65.34 16.10
CA THR A 10 -34.63 64.07 15.42
C THR A 10 -33.65 63.74 14.32
N ILE A 11 -33.12 64.71 13.57
CA ILE A 11 -32.12 64.49 12.53
C ILE A 11 -30.81 64.06 13.18
N THR A 12 -30.42 64.65 14.32
CA THR A 12 -29.17 64.26 15.01
C THR A 12 -29.25 62.85 15.57
N THR A 13 -30.39 62.45 16.13
CA THR A 13 -30.61 61.10 16.65
C THR A 13 -30.63 60.04 15.50
N LEU A 14 -31.22 60.38 14.38
CA LEU A 14 -31.23 59.50 13.19
C LEU A 14 -29.84 59.35 12.58
N ALA A 15 -29.00 60.38 12.58
CA ALA A 15 -27.62 60.31 12.08
C ALA A 15 -26.70 59.46 12.97
N LEU A 16 -26.95 59.40 14.26
CA LEU A 16 -26.20 58.55 15.21
C LEU A 16 -26.54 57.05 15.08
N LEU A 17 -27.67 56.71 14.51
CA LEU A 17 -28.08 55.29 14.30
C LEU A 17 -27.44 54.70 13.03
N LEU A 18 -26.81 55.50 12.17
CA LEU A 18 -26.18 55.05 10.93
C LEU A 18 -24.67 54.70 11.06
N THR A 19 -24.08 54.87 12.26
CA THR A 19 -22.74 54.35 12.51
C THR A 19 -22.81 52.87 12.81
N SER A 20 -23.16 52.07 11.80
CA SER A 20 -22.98 50.64 11.82
C SER A 20 -21.47 50.35 11.84
N CYS A 21 -21.05 49.72 12.90
CA CYS A 21 -19.71 49.19 13.01
C CYS A 21 -19.45 48.26 11.84
N GLU A 22 -18.57 48.64 10.94
CA GLU A 22 -18.03 47.74 9.93
C GLU A 22 -17.04 46.83 10.66
N GLU A 23 -17.52 45.65 11.07
CA GLU A 23 -16.71 44.65 11.67
C GLU A 23 -15.70 44.17 10.60
N LYS A 24 -14.45 44.62 10.71
CA LYS A 24 -13.39 44.08 9.90
C LYS A 24 -13.33 42.56 10.10
N GLN A 25 -13.83 41.82 9.12
CA GLN A 25 -13.59 40.38 9.07
C GLN A 25 -12.06 40.18 9.02
N GLU A 26 -11.47 39.88 10.15
CA GLU A 26 -10.12 39.34 10.19
C GLU A 26 -10.16 37.99 9.47
N HIS A 27 -9.54 37.93 8.32
CA HIS A 27 -9.25 36.66 7.67
C HIS A 27 -8.30 35.87 8.55
N THR A 28 -8.85 35.03 9.39
CA THR A 28 -8.10 34.23 10.40
C THR A 28 -7.26 33.12 9.77
N ALA A 29 -7.41 32.86 8.46
CA ALA A 29 -6.57 31.94 7.73
C ALA A 29 -6.37 32.38 6.28
N PRO A 30 -5.18 32.22 5.70
CA PRO A 30 -4.98 32.44 4.27
C PRO A 30 -5.91 31.50 3.49
N ALA A 31 -6.61 32.04 2.49
CA ALA A 31 -7.44 31.22 1.62
C ALA A 31 -6.57 30.14 0.96
N ILE A 32 -6.88 28.88 1.24
CA ILE A 32 -6.21 27.76 0.57
C ILE A 32 -6.78 27.68 -0.84
N TYR A 33 -6.07 28.30 -1.80
CA TYR A 33 -6.50 28.33 -3.19
C TYR A 33 -6.32 26.98 -3.92
N ALA A 34 -5.53 26.07 -3.36
CA ALA A 34 -5.30 24.74 -3.92
C ALA A 34 -6.28 23.72 -3.33
N ARG A 35 -7.51 23.67 -3.83
CA ARG A 35 -8.49 22.63 -3.49
C ARG A 35 -7.92 21.22 -3.60
N ASP A 36 -6.99 21.03 -4.55
CA ASP A 36 -6.38 19.72 -4.83
C ASP A 36 -5.38 19.26 -3.78
N SER A 37 -4.95 20.15 -2.88
CA SER A 37 -3.96 19.82 -1.84
C SER A 37 -4.58 19.43 -0.50
N VAL A 38 -5.89 19.63 -0.33
CA VAL A 38 -6.58 19.34 0.94
C VAL A 38 -7.22 17.96 0.86
N ALA A 39 -6.91 17.12 1.83
CA ALA A 39 -7.61 15.86 2.01
C ALA A 39 -9.09 16.11 2.33
N MET A 40 -9.97 15.28 1.78
CA MET A 40 -11.39 15.30 2.12
C MET A 40 -11.63 14.79 3.54
N MET A 41 -10.85 13.81 3.96
CA MET A 41 -10.89 13.21 5.29
C MET A 41 -9.50 12.79 5.75
N THR A 42 -9.16 13.03 7.00
CA THR A 42 -7.98 12.46 7.66
C THR A 42 -8.41 11.84 8.98
N THR A 43 -8.06 10.58 9.20
CA THR A 43 -8.37 9.83 10.42
C THR A 43 -7.08 9.29 11.02
N TYR A 44 -6.99 9.28 12.35
CA TYR A 44 -5.87 8.76 13.11
C TYR A 44 -6.30 7.57 13.97
N GLY A 45 -5.35 6.65 14.23
CA GLY A 45 -5.61 5.47 15.06
C GLY A 45 -6.69 4.57 14.43
N VAL A 46 -6.52 4.25 13.14
CA VAL A 46 -7.50 3.51 12.34
C VAL A 46 -7.48 2.03 12.71
N ASN A 47 -8.65 1.47 12.97
CA ASN A 47 -8.90 0.03 13.09
C ASN A 47 -10.31 -0.22 12.55
N THR A 48 -10.39 -0.64 11.30
CA THR A 48 -11.67 -0.74 10.58
C THR A 48 -11.76 -2.01 9.75
N LEU A 49 -12.97 -2.47 9.53
CA LEU A 49 -13.29 -3.59 8.64
C LEU A 49 -13.85 -3.03 7.33
N ILE A 50 -13.34 -3.57 6.23
CA ILE A 50 -13.81 -3.26 4.87
C ILE A 50 -14.60 -4.44 4.36
N SER A 51 -15.84 -4.18 3.95
CA SER A 51 -16.71 -5.18 3.32
C SER A 51 -16.96 -4.85 1.86
N ASP A 52 -17.10 -5.89 1.06
CA ASP A 52 -17.59 -5.82 -0.32
C ASP A 52 -18.73 -6.82 -0.48
N SER A 53 -19.86 -6.32 -1.01
CA SER A 53 -21.08 -7.13 -1.26
C SER A 53 -21.56 -7.92 -0.03
N GLY A 54 -21.43 -7.32 1.16
CA GLY A 54 -21.87 -7.91 2.43
C GLY A 54 -20.87 -8.88 3.08
N THR A 55 -19.74 -9.15 2.43
CA THR A 55 -18.67 -10.00 2.97
C THR A 55 -17.51 -9.14 3.45
N ILE A 56 -17.03 -9.35 4.69
CA ILE A 56 -15.84 -8.67 5.20
C ILE A 56 -14.63 -9.23 4.47
N LYS A 57 -13.88 -8.35 3.82
CA LYS A 57 -12.69 -8.72 3.04
C LYS A 57 -11.39 -8.43 3.77
N TYR A 58 -11.32 -7.27 4.44
CA TYR A 58 -10.09 -6.81 5.07
C TYR A 58 -10.37 -6.16 6.41
N ARG A 59 -9.38 -6.24 7.31
CA ARG A 59 -9.22 -5.36 8.45
C ARG A 59 -8.01 -4.48 8.20
N ILE A 60 -8.19 -3.18 8.33
CA ILE A 60 -7.12 -2.19 8.17
C ILE A 60 -6.78 -1.62 9.53
N VAL A 61 -5.51 -1.71 9.92
CA VAL A 61 -4.95 -1.05 11.10
C VAL A 61 -3.86 -0.10 10.61
N ALA A 62 -4.01 1.19 10.90
CA ALA A 62 -3.06 2.22 10.49
C ALA A 62 -3.01 3.37 11.49
N GLU A 63 -1.84 4.03 11.60
CA GLU A 63 -1.73 5.22 12.43
C GLU A 63 -2.47 6.41 11.81
N ARG A 64 -2.42 6.55 10.48
CA ARG A 64 -3.08 7.62 9.73
C ARG A 64 -3.66 7.10 8.42
N TRP A 65 -4.89 7.51 8.15
CA TRP A 65 -5.59 7.28 6.89
C TRP A 65 -6.10 8.61 6.34
N GLU A 66 -5.72 8.94 5.14
CA GLU A 66 -6.16 10.12 4.40
C GLU A 66 -6.93 9.70 3.16
N ILE A 67 -8.09 10.31 2.94
CA ILE A 67 -8.87 10.16 1.70
C ILE A 67 -8.76 11.46 0.92
N ASN A 68 -8.21 11.37 -0.29
CA ASN A 68 -8.09 12.50 -1.19
C ASN A 68 -8.83 12.21 -2.51
N GLN A 69 -10.04 12.75 -2.62
CA GLN A 69 -10.89 12.65 -3.81
C GLN A 69 -10.79 13.89 -4.71
N ASN A 70 -10.12 14.93 -4.27
CA ASN A 70 -9.94 16.15 -5.04
C ASN A 70 -8.84 16.01 -6.09
N LYS A 71 -7.89 15.08 -5.88
CA LYS A 71 -6.87 14.72 -6.88
C LYS A 71 -7.38 13.62 -7.80
N ARG A 72 -6.95 13.64 -9.04
CA ARG A 72 -7.16 12.53 -9.97
C ARG A 72 -5.84 11.82 -10.25
N PRO A 73 -5.76 10.50 -10.07
CA PRO A 73 -6.82 9.60 -9.58
C PRO A 73 -7.11 9.81 -8.09
N SER A 74 -8.38 9.65 -7.70
CA SER A 74 -8.83 9.55 -6.30
C SER A 74 -8.07 8.45 -5.58
N ARG A 75 -7.66 8.69 -4.33
CA ARG A 75 -6.86 7.72 -3.58
C ARG A 75 -7.00 7.83 -2.07
N TRP A 76 -6.84 6.71 -1.42
CA TRP A 76 -6.56 6.61 0.00
C TRP A 76 -5.06 6.57 0.22
N ILE A 77 -4.58 7.18 1.29
CA ILE A 77 -3.17 7.30 1.63
C ILE A 77 -2.97 6.82 3.06
N PHE A 78 -2.03 5.90 3.24
CA PHE A 78 -1.55 5.40 4.52
C PHE A 78 -0.04 5.64 4.56
N ASP A 79 0.41 6.74 5.16
CA ASP A 79 1.81 7.19 5.13
C ASP A 79 2.56 6.96 6.44
N LYS A 80 1.93 6.31 7.43
CA LYS A 80 2.48 6.06 8.77
C LYS A 80 2.46 4.57 9.13
N GLY A 81 2.64 3.71 8.16
CA GLY A 81 2.51 2.29 8.33
C GLY A 81 1.08 1.80 8.20
N VAL A 82 0.92 0.63 7.63
CA VAL A 82 -0.36 -0.07 7.53
C VAL A 82 -0.18 -1.55 7.72
N PHE A 83 -1.12 -2.13 8.44
CA PHE A 83 -1.27 -3.56 8.63
C PHE A 83 -2.67 -3.97 8.16
N LEU A 84 -2.72 -4.96 7.28
CA LEU A 84 -3.94 -5.49 6.70
C LEU A 84 -4.07 -6.97 7.07
N GLU A 85 -5.26 -7.37 7.50
CA GLU A 85 -5.68 -8.77 7.59
C GLU A 85 -6.65 -9.05 6.45
N GLN A 86 -6.36 -10.04 5.63
CA GLN A 86 -7.26 -10.49 4.58
C GLN A 86 -8.06 -11.68 5.09
N PHE A 87 -9.37 -11.70 4.82
CA PHE A 87 -10.28 -12.75 5.24
C PHE A 87 -10.83 -13.53 4.04
N ASP A 88 -11.17 -14.80 4.29
CA ASP A 88 -12.00 -15.60 3.39
C ASP A 88 -13.50 -15.32 3.61
N GLU A 89 -14.35 -16.01 2.86
CA GLU A 89 -15.82 -15.88 2.95
C GLU A 89 -16.39 -16.30 4.31
N ASN A 90 -15.64 -17.09 5.08
CA ASN A 90 -16.01 -17.58 6.42
C ASN A 90 -15.39 -16.73 7.55
N PHE A 91 -14.82 -15.56 7.21
CA PHE A 91 -14.15 -14.68 8.16
C PHE A 91 -12.92 -15.30 8.83
N ASN A 92 -12.23 -16.23 8.16
CA ASN A 92 -10.95 -16.73 8.62
C ASN A 92 -9.82 -15.93 7.96
N ILE A 93 -8.77 -15.64 8.73
CA ILE A 93 -7.60 -14.93 8.22
C ILE A 93 -6.87 -15.81 7.21
N GLN A 94 -6.65 -15.26 6.02
CA GLN A 94 -5.90 -15.90 4.92
C GLN A 94 -4.48 -15.37 4.82
N SER A 95 -4.30 -14.06 5.04
CA SER A 95 -2.98 -13.44 5.01
C SER A 95 -2.91 -12.20 5.89
N TYR A 96 -1.69 -11.90 6.31
CA TYR A 96 -1.28 -10.66 6.94
C TYR A 96 -0.40 -9.90 5.96
N ILE A 97 -0.67 -8.61 5.76
CA ILE A 97 0.06 -7.74 4.87
C ILE A 97 0.50 -6.51 5.66
N GLN A 98 1.77 -6.14 5.59
CA GLN A 98 2.26 -4.91 6.20
C GLN A 98 3.23 -4.18 5.28
N CYS A 99 3.27 -2.86 5.41
CA CYS A 99 4.23 -1.99 4.72
C CYS A 99 4.34 -0.63 5.41
N ASP A 100 5.32 0.17 5.00
CA ASP A 100 5.52 1.52 5.56
C ASP A 100 4.52 2.53 5.01
N THR A 101 4.16 2.40 3.74
CA THR A 101 3.24 3.31 3.05
C THR A 101 2.36 2.51 2.09
N ALA A 102 1.08 2.83 2.06
CA ALA A 102 0.16 2.26 1.08
C ALA A 102 -0.69 3.36 0.42
N TYR A 103 -0.98 3.16 -0.85
CA TYR A 103 -1.95 3.93 -1.63
C TYR A 103 -3.00 2.98 -2.19
N TYR A 104 -4.26 3.36 -2.09
CA TYR A 104 -5.35 2.67 -2.77
C TYR A 104 -6.03 3.60 -3.75
N TYR A 105 -6.01 3.22 -5.01
CA TYR A 105 -6.66 3.92 -6.11
C TYR A 105 -8.02 3.28 -6.38
N ASP A 106 -9.09 3.89 -5.86
CA ASP A 106 -10.45 3.35 -5.89
C ASP A 106 -10.98 3.15 -7.32
N GLU A 107 -10.76 4.10 -8.23
CA GLU A 107 -11.15 4.00 -9.64
C GLU A 107 -10.50 2.80 -10.36
N LYS A 108 -9.27 2.42 -9.94
CA LYS A 108 -8.49 1.34 -10.54
C LYS A 108 -8.56 0.04 -9.75
N ARG A 109 -9.12 0.09 -8.55
CA ARG A 109 -9.08 -1.00 -7.56
C ARG A 109 -7.64 -1.55 -7.42
N LEU A 110 -6.69 -0.64 -7.25
CA LEU A 110 -5.26 -0.93 -7.24
C LEU A 110 -4.65 -0.45 -5.92
N TRP A 111 -4.06 -1.38 -5.19
CA TRP A 111 -3.18 -1.09 -4.08
C TRP A 111 -1.74 -0.96 -4.58
N GLU A 112 -1.03 0.05 -4.07
CA GLU A 112 0.40 0.27 -4.23
C GLU A 112 1.02 0.30 -2.84
N LEU A 113 1.77 -0.75 -2.49
CA LEU A 113 2.43 -0.92 -1.19
C LEU A 113 3.91 -0.62 -1.34
N LYS A 114 4.48 0.16 -0.42
CA LYS A 114 5.87 0.62 -0.47
C LYS A 114 6.56 0.54 0.88
N GLY A 115 7.84 0.22 0.84
CA GLY A 115 8.73 0.13 2.00
C GLY A 115 8.43 -1.08 2.85
N ARG A 116 9.41 -1.95 3.02
CA ARG A 116 9.37 -3.15 3.86
C ARG A 116 8.08 -3.97 3.71
N VAL A 117 7.63 -4.12 2.46
CA VAL A 117 6.42 -4.90 2.18
C VAL A 117 6.64 -6.34 2.63
N SER A 118 5.74 -6.86 3.43
CA SER A 118 5.74 -8.23 3.92
C SER A 118 4.34 -8.81 3.86
N ILE A 119 4.22 -10.02 3.29
CA ILE A 119 2.97 -10.80 3.30
C ILE A 119 3.28 -12.16 3.92
N LEU A 120 2.46 -12.54 4.90
CA LEU A 120 2.49 -13.86 5.50
C LEU A 120 1.13 -14.53 5.28
N THR A 121 1.10 -15.62 4.53
CA THR A 121 -0.13 -16.37 4.30
C THR A 121 -0.36 -17.44 5.38
N LYS A 122 -1.59 -17.88 5.52
CA LYS A 122 -2.00 -18.98 6.41
C LYS A 122 -1.22 -20.27 6.15
N GLN A 123 -0.78 -20.50 4.92
CA GLN A 123 -0.01 -21.68 4.52
C GLN A 123 1.49 -21.57 4.89
N GLY A 124 1.91 -20.49 5.51
CA GLY A 124 3.31 -20.26 5.90
C GLY A 124 4.20 -19.70 4.79
N LEU A 125 3.61 -19.26 3.67
CA LEU A 125 4.34 -18.53 2.64
C LEU A 125 4.64 -17.12 3.16
N HIS A 126 5.91 -16.73 3.10
CA HIS A 126 6.38 -15.39 3.47
C HIS A 126 6.99 -14.69 2.25
N PHE A 127 6.34 -13.63 1.81
CA PHE A 127 6.82 -12.76 0.74
C PHE A 127 7.38 -11.46 1.31
N THR A 128 8.50 -10.97 0.76
CA THR A 128 9.07 -9.67 1.11
C THR A 128 9.57 -8.94 -0.13
N SER A 129 9.34 -7.62 -0.17
CA SER A 129 9.81 -6.73 -1.24
C SER A 129 9.83 -5.28 -0.75
N GLU A 130 10.47 -4.39 -1.51
CA GLU A 130 10.38 -2.93 -1.30
C GLU A 130 9.11 -2.32 -1.90
N GLU A 131 8.46 -3.04 -2.82
CA GLU A 131 7.29 -2.56 -3.54
C GLU A 131 6.39 -3.74 -3.90
N LEU A 132 5.07 -3.54 -3.82
CA LEU A 132 4.11 -4.51 -4.32
C LEU A 132 2.87 -3.78 -4.82
N TYR A 133 2.37 -4.19 -5.96
CA TYR A 133 1.10 -3.79 -6.52
C TYR A 133 0.10 -4.93 -6.39
N TRP A 134 -1.12 -4.62 -5.97
CA TRP A 134 -2.22 -5.57 -5.91
C TRP A 134 -3.40 -5.01 -6.69
N ASN A 135 -3.70 -5.65 -7.81
CA ASN A 135 -4.83 -5.32 -8.66
C ASN A 135 -6.01 -6.24 -8.33
N GLU A 136 -6.99 -5.71 -7.61
CA GLU A 136 -8.16 -6.49 -7.18
C GLU A 136 -9.04 -6.94 -8.37
N GLN A 137 -9.13 -6.13 -9.44
CA GLN A 137 -9.94 -6.48 -10.61
C GLN A 137 -9.35 -7.64 -11.39
N LYS A 138 -8.01 -7.74 -11.41
CA LYS A 138 -7.29 -8.80 -12.11
C LYS A 138 -6.96 -9.99 -11.22
N HIS A 139 -7.24 -9.89 -9.91
CA HIS A 139 -6.83 -10.86 -8.91
C HIS A 139 -5.32 -11.16 -8.99
N GLU A 140 -4.51 -10.10 -9.08
CA GLU A 140 -3.10 -10.19 -9.38
C GLU A 140 -2.26 -9.34 -8.43
N LEU A 141 -1.18 -9.95 -7.91
CA LEU A 141 -0.09 -9.30 -7.21
C LEU A 141 1.13 -9.25 -8.12
N TYR A 142 1.84 -8.12 -8.14
CA TYR A 142 3.11 -8.03 -8.87
C TYR A 142 4.06 -7.01 -8.24
N SER A 143 5.36 -7.26 -8.41
CA SER A 143 6.44 -6.35 -8.02
C SER A 143 7.49 -6.28 -9.12
N ASN A 144 7.95 -5.05 -9.41
CA ASN A 144 9.05 -4.78 -10.33
C ASN A 144 10.37 -4.57 -9.57
N ARG A 145 10.41 -4.96 -8.31
CA ARG A 145 11.58 -4.87 -7.44
C ARG A 145 12.04 -6.24 -7.01
N PHE A 146 13.27 -6.26 -6.48
CA PHE A 146 13.78 -7.47 -5.87
C PHE A 146 12.79 -7.98 -4.82
N SER A 147 12.42 -9.24 -4.98
CA SER A 147 11.43 -9.91 -4.14
C SER A 147 11.98 -11.23 -3.65
N ARG A 148 11.64 -11.59 -2.44
CA ARG A 148 11.95 -12.88 -1.83
C ARG A 148 10.66 -13.56 -1.39
N LEU A 149 10.55 -14.84 -1.73
CA LEU A 149 9.46 -15.70 -1.35
C LEU A 149 10.03 -16.92 -0.62
N VAL A 150 9.52 -17.19 0.55
CA VAL A 150 9.90 -18.34 1.37
C VAL A 150 8.66 -19.15 1.68
N THR A 151 8.67 -20.43 1.36
CA THR A 151 7.69 -21.42 1.81
C THR A 151 8.40 -22.44 2.71
N PRO A 152 7.67 -23.35 3.39
CA PRO A 152 8.30 -24.42 4.15
C PRO A 152 9.28 -25.27 3.31
N GLU A 153 9.00 -25.47 2.03
CA GLU A 153 9.78 -26.37 1.16
C GLU A 153 10.87 -25.66 0.36
N ARG A 154 10.74 -24.35 0.11
CA ARG A 154 11.63 -23.63 -0.81
C ARG A 154 11.79 -22.16 -0.51
N SER A 155 12.88 -21.59 -0.97
CA SER A 155 13.14 -20.16 -0.94
C SER A 155 13.52 -19.68 -2.33
N LEU A 156 12.79 -18.71 -2.86
CA LEU A 156 12.99 -18.11 -4.17
C LEU A 156 13.23 -16.61 -4.02
N GLN A 157 14.03 -16.04 -4.89
CA GLN A 157 14.26 -14.60 -4.95
C GLN A 157 14.56 -14.16 -6.37
N GLY A 158 14.15 -12.96 -6.74
CA GLY A 158 14.38 -12.45 -8.09
C GLY A 158 13.97 -11.00 -8.26
N ALA A 159 14.19 -10.45 -9.45
CA ALA A 159 14.00 -9.04 -9.76
C ALA A 159 12.56 -8.69 -10.13
N TYR A 160 11.74 -9.65 -10.47
CA TYR A 160 10.33 -9.48 -10.81
C TYR A 160 9.51 -10.59 -10.18
N PHE A 161 8.37 -10.23 -9.62
CA PHE A 161 7.41 -11.14 -9.02
C PHE A 161 6.02 -10.91 -9.59
N ARG A 162 5.27 -11.98 -9.78
CA ARG A 162 3.86 -11.99 -10.14
C ARG A 162 3.16 -13.18 -9.50
N SER A 163 1.93 -12.98 -9.01
CA SER A 163 1.13 -14.04 -8.38
C SER A 163 -0.37 -13.75 -8.52
N ASP A 164 -1.21 -14.75 -8.28
CA ASP A 164 -2.59 -14.54 -7.94
C ASP A 164 -2.71 -13.86 -6.55
N ASP A 165 -3.87 -13.31 -6.23
CA ASP A 165 -4.14 -12.58 -4.97
C ASP A 165 -4.10 -13.47 -3.72
N MET A 166 -4.19 -14.79 -3.89
CA MET A 166 -4.07 -15.79 -2.83
C MET A 166 -2.66 -16.37 -2.71
N MET A 167 -1.72 -15.95 -3.56
CA MET A 167 -0.34 -16.46 -3.63
C MET A 167 -0.25 -17.99 -3.81
N THR A 168 -1.22 -18.59 -4.48
CA THR A 168 -1.24 -20.03 -4.80
C THR A 168 -0.42 -20.35 -6.04
N LYS A 169 -0.42 -19.44 -7.02
CA LYS A 169 0.36 -19.53 -8.26
C LYS A 169 1.25 -18.31 -8.38
N TYR A 170 2.56 -18.49 -8.43
CA TYR A 170 3.49 -17.37 -8.51
C TYR A 170 4.62 -17.63 -9.51
N TYR A 171 5.17 -16.54 -10.01
CA TYR A 171 6.29 -16.50 -10.92
C TYR A 171 7.34 -15.50 -10.44
N ILE A 172 8.62 -15.90 -10.47
CA ILE A 172 9.75 -15.02 -10.15
C ILE A 172 10.75 -15.12 -11.30
N SER A 173 11.08 -13.98 -11.93
CA SER A 173 12.08 -13.93 -13.00
C SER A 173 13.48 -13.73 -12.44
N ASN A 174 14.49 -14.22 -13.22
CA ASN A 174 15.88 -14.18 -12.81
C ASN A 174 16.11 -14.76 -11.40
N SER A 175 15.42 -15.87 -11.12
CA SER A 175 15.37 -16.42 -9.78
C SER A 175 16.67 -17.12 -9.41
N LYS A 176 17.07 -16.92 -8.14
CA LYS A 176 17.99 -17.78 -7.42
C LYS A 176 17.20 -18.38 -6.27
N GLY A 177 17.39 -19.66 -5.98
CA GLY A 177 16.63 -20.30 -4.92
C GLY A 177 17.27 -21.60 -4.43
N SER A 178 16.75 -22.08 -3.32
CA SER A 178 17.00 -23.39 -2.75
C SER A 178 15.69 -24.17 -2.69
N PHE A 179 15.75 -25.45 -2.99
CA PHE A 179 14.64 -26.37 -2.99
C PHE A 179 14.96 -27.54 -2.07
N GLU A 180 13.99 -28.07 -1.37
CA GLU A 180 14.15 -29.33 -0.68
C GLU A 180 14.17 -30.49 -1.66
N LYS A 181 14.88 -31.57 -1.27
CA LYS A 181 14.98 -32.80 -2.08
C LYS A 181 13.62 -33.49 -2.13
N GLY A 182 12.94 -33.45 -3.25
CA GLY A 182 11.61 -34.05 -3.46
C GLY A 182 10.65 -33.16 -4.26
N ASP A 183 10.99 -31.89 -4.42
CA ASP A 183 10.12 -30.92 -5.13
C ASP A 183 10.04 -31.15 -6.66
N PHE A 184 10.85 -32.05 -7.19
CA PHE A 184 10.91 -32.36 -8.63
C PHE A 184 10.12 -33.60 -9.07
N ASP A 185 9.41 -34.25 -8.14
CA ASP A 185 8.76 -35.54 -8.42
C ASP A 185 7.27 -35.45 -8.81
N SER A 186 6.73 -34.24 -8.99
CA SER A 186 5.33 -34.10 -9.42
C SER A 186 5.11 -32.96 -10.40
N SER A 187 4.78 -33.38 -11.62
CA SER A 187 4.21 -32.62 -12.75
C SER A 187 5.21 -32.02 -13.76
N GLU A 188 5.54 -32.85 -14.73
CA GLU A 188 5.71 -32.41 -16.13
C GLU A 188 4.38 -31.79 -16.61
N GLU A 189 4.15 -30.50 -16.30
CA GLU A 189 3.16 -29.72 -17.04
C GLU A 189 3.92 -28.72 -17.89
N SER A 190 3.91 -28.99 -19.18
CA SER A 190 4.61 -28.38 -20.29
C SER A 190 4.69 -26.85 -20.19
N MET A 191 5.92 -26.34 -20.01
CA MET A 191 6.25 -24.95 -20.32
C MET A 191 6.12 -24.70 -21.83
N PRO A 192 5.53 -23.61 -22.28
CA PRO A 192 5.65 -23.19 -23.67
C PRO A 192 7.12 -22.92 -24.02
N PRO A 193 7.59 -23.27 -25.22
CA PRO A 193 9.00 -23.16 -25.57
C PRO A 193 9.46 -21.70 -25.56
N ALA A 194 10.41 -21.40 -24.70
CA ALA A 194 11.19 -20.18 -24.80
C ALA A 194 11.96 -20.23 -26.13
N ASN A 195 11.85 -19.16 -26.93
CA ASN A 195 12.51 -19.00 -28.21
C ASN A 195 14.01 -19.34 -28.11
N ALA A 196 14.40 -20.27 -28.95
CA ALA A 196 15.78 -20.65 -29.20
C ALA A 196 16.55 -19.49 -29.86
N ALA A 197 17.34 -18.77 -29.08
CA ALA A 197 18.46 -17.96 -29.54
C ALA A 197 19.37 -17.71 -28.34
N ASP A 198 20.21 -18.66 -28.03
CA ASP A 198 21.60 -18.51 -27.59
C ASP A 198 22.15 -19.89 -27.17
N THR A 199 22.52 -20.67 -28.17
CA THR A 199 23.38 -21.84 -27.97
C THR A 199 24.58 -21.66 -28.86
N ALA A 200 25.61 -21.03 -28.36
CA ALA A 200 26.98 -21.27 -28.83
C ALA A 200 27.99 -20.76 -27.79
N LEU A 201 28.94 -21.66 -27.49
CA LEU A 201 30.23 -21.42 -26.85
C LEU A 201 30.23 -21.43 -25.31
N THR A 202 30.62 -22.54 -24.69
CA THR A 202 32.00 -22.65 -24.25
C THR A 202 32.31 -24.06 -23.69
N MET A 203 33.24 -24.72 -24.34
CA MET A 203 33.97 -25.87 -23.80
C MET A 203 34.86 -25.43 -22.63
N GLY A 204 34.86 -26.25 -21.58
CA GLY A 204 36.06 -26.54 -20.80
C GLY A 204 36.38 -25.63 -19.62
N ARG A 205 35.95 -26.04 -18.40
CA ARG A 205 36.83 -25.90 -17.22
C ARG A 205 36.49 -26.95 -16.15
N LYS A 206 37.53 -27.66 -15.70
CA LYS A 206 37.52 -28.67 -14.63
C LYS A 206 36.97 -28.10 -13.31
N PRO A 207 36.29 -28.90 -12.47
CA PRO A 207 35.78 -28.45 -11.16
C PRO A 207 36.91 -28.41 -10.12
N ALA A 208 36.97 -27.32 -9.37
CA ALA A 208 37.83 -27.18 -8.20
C ALA A 208 37.06 -27.65 -6.96
N THR A 209 37.72 -28.41 -6.11
CA THR A 209 37.28 -29.01 -4.85
C THR A 209 36.90 -27.96 -3.82
N PRO A 210 35.79 -28.10 -3.06
CA PRO A 210 35.44 -27.14 -2.02
C PRO A 210 36.22 -27.38 -0.73
N VAL A 211 36.89 -26.34 -0.26
CA VAL A 211 37.52 -26.28 1.07
C VAL A 211 36.44 -25.98 2.12
N ARG A 212 36.27 -26.92 3.05
CA ARG A 212 35.42 -26.83 4.22
C ARG A 212 36.01 -25.84 5.24
N LYS A 213 35.38 -24.70 5.50
CA LYS A 213 35.70 -23.86 6.67
C LYS A 213 34.59 -24.01 7.71
N THR A 214 34.96 -24.62 8.82
CA THR A 214 34.18 -24.68 10.06
C THR A 214 34.32 -23.34 10.78
N THR A 215 33.22 -22.62 10.99
CA THR A 215 33.21 -21.44 11.87
C THR A 215 32.36 -21.75 13.10
N THR A 216 33.02 -21.81 14.23
CA THR A 216 32.46 -21.99 15.57
C THR A 216 31.87 -20.64 16.02
N ILE A 217 30.61 -20.64 16.46
CA ILE A 217 29.94 -19.49 17.05
C ILE A 217 30.12 -19.54 18.56
N PRO A 218 30.60 -18.49 19.26
CA PRO A 218 30.64 -18.47 20.72
C PRO A 218 29.28 -18.08 21.30
N LEU A 219 28.86 -18.86 22.31
CA LEU A 219 27.73 -18.52 23.19
C LEU A 219 28.08 -17.29 24.03
N ILE A 220 27.16 -16.34 24.09
CA ILE A 220 27.17 -15.23 25.04
C ILE A 220 26.17 -15.57 26.16
N ARG A 221 26.69 -15.46 27.37
CA ARG A 221 25.99 -15.64 28.63
C ARG A 221 25.21 -14.39 29.00
#